data_0459918d89fbcaeba850369167b969f9
#
_entry.id   0459918d89fbcaeba850369167b969f9
#
_cell.length_a   1.000
_cell.length_b   1.000
_cell.length_c   1.000
_cell.angle_alpha   90.00
_cell.angle_beta   90.00
_cell.angle_gamma   90.00
#
_symmetry.space_group_name_H-M   'P 1'
#
loop_
_entity.id
_entity.type
_entity.pdbx_description
1 polymer ?
#
loop_
_entity_poly.entity_id
_entity_poly.type
_entity_poly.pdbx_seq_one_letter_code
_entity_poly.pdbx_strand_id
1 'polypeptide(L)'
;KVVRAAENMCYLISANVADGIGFSYDGSVKGGRSHIIDYLGRTLAYEDGHEETTAVSAMIDIEALRFARKQDTGTSNPLLRARWEKYRPFFNEASFYPPNSFLDKPMADPAAGKPVVAQSIRNMTKAGVLVEEEPAREPSKIMEGVK
;
A
#
# COMPACT_ATOMS: atom_id res chain seq x y z
N LYS A 1 4.12 -6.32 0.90
CA LYS A 1 4.97 -6.16 -0.30
C LYS A 1 5.11 -7.49 -1.06
N VAL A 2 5.35 -8.63 -0.38
CA VAL A 2 5.42 -9.97 -0.98
C VAL A 2 4.22 -10.25 -1.90
N VAL A 3 3.01 -10.08 -1.39
CA VAL A 3 1.77 -10.27 -2.17
C VAL A 3 1.74 -9.37 -3.40
N ARG A 4 2.14 -8.09 -3.25
CA ARG A 4 2.16 -7.14 -4.39
C ARG A 4 3.14 -7.56 -5.48
N ALA A 5 4.29 -8.12 -5.13
CA ALA A 5 5.23 -8.66 -6.11
C ALA A 5 4.64 -9.88 -6.84
N ALA A 6 4.05 -10.81 -6.11
CA ALA A 6 3.47 -12.04 -6.65
C ALA A 6 2.24 -11.77 -7.53
N GLU A 7 1.26 -10.99 -7.07
CA GLU A 7 0.03 -10.73 -7.81
C GLU A 7 0.25 -9.92 -9.10
N ASN A 8 1.29 -9.09 -9.14
CA ASN A 8 1.67 -8.32 -10.33
C ASN A 8 2.77 -8.99 -11.15
N MET A 9 3.25 -10.15 -10.71
CA MET A 9 4.37 -10.86 -11.31
C MET A 9 5.53 -9.92 -11.67
N CYS A 10 6.06 -9.23 -10.66
CA CYS A 10 7.16 -8.28 -10.84
C CYS A 10 8.21 -8.43 -9.73
N TYR A 11 9.44 -8.04 -10.02
CA TYR A 11 10.41 -7.78 -8.96
C TYR A 11 10.00 -6.53 -8.20
N LEU A 12 10.10 -6.58 -6.88
CA LEU A 12 9.87 -5.45 -6.01
C LEU A 12 11.14 -5.15 -5.22
N ILE A 13 11.65 -3.94 -5.41
CA ILE A 13 12.81 -3.43 -4.66
C ILE A 13 12.29 -2.35 -3.72
N SER A 14 12.55 -2.51 -2.44
CA SER A 14 12.16 -1.57 -1.40
C SER A 14 13.39 -1.12 -0.64
N ALA A 15 13.75 0.13 -0.80
CA ALA A 15 14.70 0.82 0.06
C ALA A 15 13.94 1.59 1.13
N ASN A 16 14.37 1.47 2.37
CA ASN A 16 13.73 2.17 3.48
C ASN A 16 14.79 2.82 4.37
N VAL A 17 14.39 3.87 5.06
CA VAL A 17 15.25 4.53 6.05
C VAL A 17 15.33 3.66 7.30
N ALA A 18 16.54 3.31 7.71
CA ALA A 18 16.77 2.50 8.90
C ALA A 18 16.86 3.36 10.16
N ASP A 19 17.75 4.35 10.14
CA ASP A 19 17.97 5.25 11.27
C ASP A 19 17.84 6.71 10.87
N GLY A 20 17.38 7.53 11.80
CA GLY A 20 17.26 8.97 11.65
C GLY A 20 18.44 9.75 12.19
N ILE A 21 19.62 9.15 12.35
CA ILE A 21 20.82 9.87 12.84
C ILE A 21 21.09 11.07 11.94
N GLY A 22 21.07 12.25 12.55
CA GLY A 22 21.33 13.52 11.86
C GLY A 22 20.08 14.21 11.28
N PHE A 23 18.91 13.58 11.33
CA PHE A 23 17.64 14.23 11.03
C PHE A 23 16.90 14.52 12.34
N SER A 24 16.45 15.76 12.50
CA SER A 24 15.61 16.18 13.63
C SER A 24 14.21 15.57 13.51
N TYR A 25 14.10 14.26 13.69
CA TYR A 25 12.83 13.60 13.92
C TYR A 25 12.67 13.37 15.43
N ASP A 26 11.51 13.62 15.94
CA ASP A 26 11.05 13.50 17.33
C ASP A 26 11.14 12.07 17.92
N GLY A 27 12.30 11.41 17.78
CA GLY A 27 12.57 10.09 18.34
C GLY A 27 11.92 8.92 17.62
N SER A 28 11.33 9.12 16.43
CA SER A 28 10.74 8.02 15.67
C SER A 28 11.82 7.20 14.96
N VAL A 29 12.11 6.02 15.47
CA VAL A 29 12.94 5.02 14.80
C VAL A 29 12.25 4.56 13.52
N LYS A 30 12.90 4.72 12.38
CA LYS A 30 12.39 4.17 11.11
C LYS A 30 12.72 2.69 11.03
N GLY A 31 11.77 1.92 10.50
CA GLY A 31 11.81 0.46 10.60
C GLY A 31 12.78 -0.26 9.68
N GLY A 32 13.65 0.41 8.91
CA GLY A 32 14.59 -0.26 8.00
C GLY A 32 13.89 -1.26 7.09
N ARG A 33 14.40 -2.49 7.07
CA ARG A 33 13.83 -3.63 6.35
C ARG A 33 13.80 -3.44 4.84
N SER A 34 14.89 -2.95 4.30
CA SER A 34 15.13 -2.91 2.85
C SER A 34 15.18 -4.33 2.31
N HIS A 35 14.55 -4.59 1.16
CA HIS A 35 14.47 -5.94 0.63
C HIS A 35 14.23 -5.97 -0.87
N ILE A 36 14.57 -7.11 -1.46
CA ILE A 36 14.33 -7.45 -2.85
C ILE A 36 13.48 -8.71 -2.89
N ILE A 37 12.36 -8.67 -3.60
CA ILE A 37 11.39 -9.76 -3.72
C ILE A 37 11.25 -10.09 -5.20
N ASP A 38 11.16 -11.38 -5.53
CA ASP A 38 10.93 -11.83 -6.90
C ASP A 38 9.45 -11.86 -7.28
N TYR A 39 9.20 -12.14 -8.56
CA TYR A 39 7.86 -12.20 -9.15
C TYR A 39 7.00 -13.39 -8.68
N LEU A 40 7.55 -14.30 -7.88
CA LEU A 40 6.82 -15.37 -7.19
C LEU A 40 6.55 -15.02 -5.73
N GLY A 41 6.98 -13.85 -5.25
CA GLY A 41 6.85 -13.40 -3.88
C GLY A 41 7.94 -13.96 -2.95
N ARG A 42 9.04 -14.53 -3.48
CA ARG A 42 10.15 -15.00 -2.67
C ARG A 42 11.08 -13.84 -2.34
N THR A 43 11.47 -13.71 -1.09
CA THR A 43 12.46 -12.71 -0.68
C THR A 43 13.85 -13.20 -1.09
N LEU A 44 14.50 -12.46 -1.99
CA LEU A 44 15.83 -12.76 -2.50
C LEU A 44 16.92 -12.16 -1.60
N ALA A 45 16.69 -10.98 -1.07
CA ALA A 45 17.59 -10.31 -0.15
C ALA A 45 16.77 -9.47 0.84
N TYR A 46 17.25 -9.41 2.07
CA TYR A 46 16.57 -8.73 3.17
C TYR A 46 17.60 -8.16 4.15
N GLU A 47 17.37 -6.97 4.62
CA GLU A 47 18.13 -6.31 5.65
C GLU A 47 17.23 -6.17 6.90
N ASP A 48 17.68 -6.71 8.03
CA ASP A 48 16.95 -6.73 9.29
C ASP A 48 17.44 -5.69 10.31
N GLY A 49 18.55 -5.01 10.01
CA GLY A 49 19.13 -3.99 10.88
C GLY A 49 18.31 -2.70 10.92
N HIS A 50 18.24 -2.10 12.09
CA HIS A 50 17.55 -0.83 12.31
C HIS A 50 18.51 0.34 12.49
N GLU A 51 19.80 0.06 12.67
CA GLU A 51 20.75 1.02 13.23
C GLU A 51 21.86 1.44 12.26
N GLU A 52 22.00 0.78 11.11
CA GLU A 52 23.12 1.04 10.20
C GLU A 52 22.68 1.19 8.75
N THR A 53 23.44 1.98 8.01
CA THR A 53 23.33 2.03 6.55
C THR A 53 23.86 0.73 5.96
N THR A 54 22.96 -0.08 5.40
CA THR A 54 23.28 -1.34 4.76
C THR A 54 22.91 -1.34 3.30
N ALA A 55 23.48 -2.26 2.56
CA ALA A 55 23.12 -2.52 1.17
C ALA A 55 22.69 -3.98 1.02
N VAL A 56 21.56 -4.20 0.38
CA VAL A 56 21.11 -5.53 -0.04
C VAL A 56 21.25 -5.67 -1.55
N SER A 57 21.71 -6.83 -2.01
CA SER A 57 21.84 -7.10 -3.43
C SER A 57 21.29 -8.49 -3.76
N ALA A 58 20.74 -8.63 -4.95
CA ALA A 58 20.27 -9.91 -5.47
C ALA A 58 20.43 -9.96 -6.99
N MET A 59 20.61 -11.16 -7.51
CA MET A 59 20.54 -11.42 -8.95
C MET A 59 19.07 -11.40 -9.38
N ILE A 60 18.75 -10.64 -10.39
CA ILE A 60 17.42 -10.62 -11.03
C ILE A 60 17.53 -11.16 -12.46
N ASP A 61 16.59 -12.01 -12.86
CA ASP A 61 16.50 -12.59 -14.19
C ASP A 61 15.23 -12.10 -14.88
N ILE A 62 15.41 -11.12 -15.77
CA ILE A 62 14.30 -10.50 -16.50
C ILE A 62 13.74 -11.44 -17.57
N GLU A 63 14.55 -12.29 -18.17
CA GLU A 63 14.05 -13.26 -19.16
C GLU A 63 13.23 -14.36 -18.50
N ALA A 64 13.64 -14.85 -17.35
CA ALA A 64 12.83 -15.78 -16.55
C ALA A 64 11.49 -15.16 -16.14
N LEU A 65 11.48 -13.87 -15.76
CA LEU A 65 10.23 -13.15 -15.49
C LEU A 65 9.33 -13.05 -16.73
N ARG A 66 9.91 -12.68 -17.87
CA ARG A 66 9.17 -12.57 -19.15
C ARG A 66 8.61 -13.91 -19.60
N PHE A 67 9.37 -14.98 -19.40
CA PHE A 67 8.91 -16.33 -19.66
C PHE A 67 7.77 -16.71 -18.72
N ALA A 68 7.93 -16.55 -17.40
CA ALA A 68 6.91 -16.88 -16.39
C ALA A 68 5.57 -16.17 -16.65
N ARG A 69 5.59 -14.90 -17.08
CA ARG A 69 4.38 -14.13 -17.40
C ARG A 69 3.57 -14.70 -18.57
N LYS A 70 4.17 -15.51 -19.41
CA LYS A 70 3.53 -16.14 -20.58
C LYS A 70 3.11 -17.59 -20.30
N GLN A 71 3.50 -18.17 -19.18
CA GLN A 71 3.16 -19.54 -18.83
C GLN A 71 1.89 -19.60 -18.00
N ASP A 72 0.92 -20.35 -18.44
CA ASP A 72 -0.24 -20.71 -17.64
C ASP A 72 -0.04 -22.10 -17.02
N THR A 73 0.53 -22.14 -15.84
CA THR A 73 0.72 -23.36 -15.06
C THR A 73 -0.44 -23.58 -14.08
N GLY A 74 -1.65 -23.69 -14.62
CA GLY A 74 -2.84 -23.90 -13.81
C GLY A 74 -3.30 -22.67 -13.03
N THR A 75 -3.08 -22.57 -11.74
CA THR A 75 -3.54 -21.46 -10.89
C THR A 75 -2.48 -20.39 -10.63
N SER A 76 -1.27 -20.56 -11.14
CA SER A 76 -0.10 -19.81 -10.69
C SER A 76 0.19 -18.53 -11.45
N ASN A 77 -0.57 -18.19 -12.50
CA ASN A 77 -0.38 -16.93 -13.22
C ASN A 77 -1.54 -15.96 -12.98
N PRO A 78 -1.43 -15.07 -11.99
CA PRO A 78 -2.49 -14.13 -11.65
C PRO A 78 -2.77 -13.11 -12.76
N LEU A 79 -1.79 -12.74 -13.58
CA LEU A 79 -1.99 -11.79 -14.67
C LEU A 79 -2.90 -12.34 -15.77
N LEU A 80 -2.76 -13.62 -16.12
CA LEU A 80 -3.60 -14.27 -17.13
C LEU A 80 -5.01 -14.59 -16.60
N ARG A 81 -5.18 -14.66 -15.28
CA ARG A 81 -6.45 -15.04 -14.64
C ARG A 81 -7.20 -13.87 -14.02
N ALA A 82 -6.59 -12.70 -13.96
CA ALA A 82 -7.24 -11.50 -13.47
C ALA A 82 -8.40 -11.11 -14.41
N ARG A 83 -9.58 -10.98 -13.84
CA ARG A 83 -10.81 -10.63 -14.56
C ARG A 83 -10.98 -9.11 -14.59
N TRP A 84 -10.02 -8.41 -15.23
CA TRP A 84 -9.97 -6.95 -15.30
C TRP A 84 -11.24 -6.34 -15.89
N GLU A 85 -11.87 -7.02 -16.82
CA GLU A 85 -13.12 -6.60 -17.44
C GLU A 85 -14.28 -6.47 -16.44
N LYS A 86 -14.23 -7.21 -15.32
CA LYS A 86 -15.22 -7.12 -14.26
C LYS A 86 -15.00 -5.96 -13.30
N TYR A 87 -13.74 -5.56 -13.12
CA TYR A 87 -13.37 -4.48 -12.21
C TYR A 87 -13.36 -3.11 -12.88
N ARG A 88 -13.12 -3.07 -14.19
CA ARG A 88 -13.01 -1.84 -14.96
C ARG A 88 -14.17 -0.85 -14.76
N PRO A 89 -15.45 -1.25 -14.78
CA PRO A 89 -16.56 -0.33 -14.54
C PRO A 89 -16.43 0.38 -13.18
N PHE A 90 -16.11 -0.37 -12.13
CA PHE A 90 -15.98 0.19 -10.78
C PHE A 90 -14.85 1.21 -10.68
N PHE A 91 -13.74 0.97 -11.33
CA PHE A 91 -12.62 1.93 -11.35
C PHE A 91 -12.91 3.18 -12.16
N ASN A 92 -13.72 3.07 -13.21
CA ASN A 92 -14.09 4.23 -14.04
C ASN A 92 -15.15 5.12 -13.38
N GLU A 93 -16.03 4.53 -12.59
CA GLU A 93 -17.16 5.25 -11.97
C GLU A 93 -16.80 5.80 -10.58
N ALA A 94 -15.87 5.17 -9.88
CA ALA A 94 -15.54 5.48 -8.50
C ALA A 94 -14.29 6.35 -8.39
N SER A 95 -14.43 7.64 -8.64
CA SER A 95 -13.40 8.61 -8.27
C SER A 95 -13.58 9.03 -6.80
N PHE A 96 -13.10 8.20 -5.87
CA PHE A 96 -13.21 8.52 -4.44
C PHE A 96 -12.31 9.69 -4.05
N TYR A 97 -11.08 9.69 -4.53
CA TYR A 97 -10.14 10.79 -4.33
C TYR A 97 -10.31 11.80 -5.45
N PRO A 98 -10.56 13.09 -5.16
CA PRO A 98 -10.75 14.09 -6.21
C PRO A 98 -9.52 14.15 -7.12
N PRO A 99 -9.65 13.94 -8.43
CA PRO A 99 -8.52 13.98 -9.34
C PRO A 99 -7.94 15.39 -9.42
N ASN A 100 -6.65 15.50 -9.67
CA ASN A 100 -5.94 16.75 -9.88
C ASN A 100 -6.01 17.75 -8.72
N SER A 101 -6.28 17.30 -7.50
CA SER A 101 -6.50 18.16 -6.32
C SER A 101 -5.37 19.14 -6.04
N PHE A 102 -4.15 18.83 -6.49
CA PHE A 102 -2.95 19.65 -6.27
C PHE A 102 -2.23 20.02 -7.57
N LEU A 103 -2.92 19.94 -8.71
CA LEU A 103 -2.32 20.25 -10.01
C LEU A 103 -1.93 21.72 -10.11
N ASP A 104 -2.89 22.61 -9.81
CA ASP A 104 -2.71 24.05 -9.93
C ASP A 104 -2.07 24.69 -8.67
N LYS A 105 -2.26 24.05 -7.53
CA LYS A 105 -1.71 24.48 -6.25
C LYS A 105 -1.07 23.30 -5.53
N PRO A 106 0.24 23.12 -5.69
CA PRO A 106 0.96 22.04 -5.01
C PRO A 106 0.75 22.08 -3.50
N MET A 107 0.72 20.89 -2.88
CA MET A 107 0.55 20.75 -1.44
C MET A 107 1.78 21.33 -0.72
N ALA A 108 1.59 22.42 0.03
CA ALA A 108 2.66 23.10 0.73
C ALA A 108 3.10 22.36 2.01
N ASP A 109 2.14 21.70 2.66
CA ASP A 109 2.33 20.94 3.89
C ASP A 109 1.30 19.81 4.00
N PRO A 110 1.48 18.85 4.92
CA PRO A 110 0.51 17.76 5.11
C PRO A 110 -0.89 18.22 5.52
N ALA A 111 -1.02 19.38 6.16
CA ALA A 111 -2.34 19.90 6.56
C ALA A 111 -3.18 20.34 5.37
N ALA A 112 -2.55 20.79 4.29
CA ALA A 112 -3.23 21.13 3.04
C ALA A 112 -3.96 19.94 2.38
N GLY A 113 -3.54 18.71 2.69
CA GLY A 113 -4.18 17.49 2.23
C GLY A 113 -5.47 17.12 2.96
N LYS A 114 -5.68 17.61 4.18
CA LYS A 114 -6.83 17.22 5.02
C LYS A 114 -8.21 17.45 4.36
N PRO A 115 -8.48 18.58 3.69
CA PRO A 115 -9.77 18.78 3.03
C PRO A 115 -10.03 17.78 1.90
N VAL A 116 -8.98 17.40 1.17
CA VAL A 116 -9.08 16.45 0.06
C VAL A 116 -9.36 15.04 0.61
N VAL A 117 -8.70 14.63 1.69
CA VAL A 117 -8.97 13.37 2.38
C VAL A 117 -10.40 13.35 2.93
N ALA A 118 -10.85 14.43 3.57
CA ALA A 118 -12.22 14.54 4.06
C ALA A 118 -13.25 14.41 2.92
N GLN A 119 -12.97 15.00 1.75
CA GLN A 119 -13.83 14.83 0.58
C GLN A 119 -13.82 13.39 0.07
N SER A 120 -12.66 12.73 0.05
CA SER A 120 -12.54 11.33 -0.32
C SER A 120 -13.38 10.43 0.60
N ILE A 121 -13.33 10.65 1.91
CA ILE A 121 -14.14 9.92 2.88
C ILE A 121 -15.63 10.12 2.59
N ARG A 122 -16.09 11.34 2.38
CA ARG A 122 -17.48 11.61 2.03
C ARG A 122 -17.92 10.89 0.75
N ASN A 123 -17.07 10.88 -0.28
CA ASN A 123 -17.34 10.19 -1.53
C ASN A 123 -17.47 8.67 -1.32
N MET A 124 -16.59 8.09 -0.52
CA MET A 124 -16.61 6.67 -0.20
C MET A 124 -17.82 6.28 0.66
N THR A 125 -18.19 7.12 1.63
CA THR A 125 -19.41 6.92 2.45
C THR A 125 -20.67 6.99 1.58
N LYS A 126 -20.77 8.01 0.72
CA LYS A 126 -21.88 8.15 -0.22
C LYS A 126 -22.00 6.96 -1.19
N ALA A 127 -20.88 6.36 -1.57
CA ALA A 127 -20.83 5.17 -2.42
C ALA A 127 -21.08 3.85 -1.66
N GLY A 128 -21.27 3.90 -0.34
CA GLY A 128 -21.48 2.71 0.48
C GLY A 128 -20.21 1.86 0.73
N VAL A 129 -19.05 2.39 0.43
CA VAL A 129 -17.75 1.72 0.68
C VAL A 129 -17.35 1.86 2.14
N LEU A 130 -17.63 3.02 2.74
CA LEU A 130 -17.48 3.26 4.17
C LEU A 130 -18.87 3.37 4.80
N VAL A 131 -19.00 2.84 5.99
CA VAL A 131 -20.20 3.01 6.84
C VAL A 131 -19.96 4.20 7.75
N GLU A 132 -20.98 5.04 7.96
CA GLU A 132 -20.90 6.11 8.96
C GLU A 132 -20.72 5.51 10.33
N GLU A 133 -19.82 6.10 11.13
CA GLU A 133 -19.64 5.69 12.51
C GLU A 133 -20.93 5.97 13.28
N GLU A 134 -21.44 4.96 13.97
CA GLU A 134 -22.46 5.21 14.98
C GLU A 134 -21.86 6.16 16.04
N PRO A 135 -22.62 7.18 16.47
CA PRO A 135 -22.13 8.05 17.53
C PRO A 135 -21.68 7.20 18.72
N ALA A 136 -20.48 7.46 19.20
CA ALA A 136 -19.86 6.70 20.28
C ALA A 136 -20.89 6.57 21.44
N ARG A 137 -21.25 5.34 21.79
CA ARG A 137 -22.13 5.10 22.94
C ARG A 137 -21.46 5.70 24.16
N GLU A 138 -22.16 6.58 24.85
CA GLU A 138 -21.65 7.16 26.10
C GLU A 138 -21.19 6.06 27.03
N PRO A 139 -19.99 6.14 27.63
CA PRO A 139 -19.44 5.09 28.50
C PRO A 139 -20.38 4.67 29.64
N SER A 140 -21.26 5.57 30.09
CA SER A 140 -22.27 5.31 31.11
C SER A 140 -23.32 4.25 30.73
N LYS A 141 -23.59 4.04 29.45
CA LYS A 141 -24.58 3.07 28.98
C LYS A 141 -24.03 1.65 28.79
N ILE A 142 -22.70 1.49 28.82
CA ILE A 142 -22.07 0.17 28.70
C ILE A 142 -22.14 -0.59 30.05
N MET A 143 -22.20 0.11 31.17
CA MET A 143 -22.18 -0.48 32.51
C MET A 143 -23.57 -0.89 33.03
N GLU A 144 -24.66 -0.44 32.45
CA GLU A 144 -26.03 -0.81 32.88
C GLU A 144 -26.53 -2.15 32.34
N GLY A 145 -25.82 -2.76 31.38
CA GLY A 145 -26.17 -4.05 30.77
C GLY A 145 -25.53 -5.28 31.41
N VAL A 146 -24.71 -5.13 32.44
CA VAL A 146 -24.04 -6.23 33.15
C VAL A 146 -24.62 -6.32 34.57
N LYS A 147 -25.78 -6.95 34.66
CA LYS A 147 -26.34 -7.48 35.90
C LYS A 147 -26.68 -8.94 35.75
#